data_c122555acc5a6afa07cce81920904e93
#
_entry.id   c122555acc5a6afa07cce81920904e93
#
_cell.length_a   1.000
_cell.length_b   1.000
_cell.length_c   1.000
_cell.angle_alpha   90.00
_cell.angle_beta   90.00
_cell.angle_gamma   90.00
#
_symmetry.space_group_name_H-M   'P 1'
#
loop_
_entity.id
_entity.type
_entity.pdbx_description
1 polymer ?
#
loop_
_entity_poly.entity_id
_entity_poly.type
_entity_poly.pdbx_seq_one_letter_code
_entity_poly.pdbx_strand_id
1 'polypeptide(L)'
;MPTHGEATLTEAELKKHLDAAEKSPKEIAAAVSGLSNEALHYKPSPEKWCVLEILGHLADVEIIYGYRLRQMLADTKPVIAPIDQDAWARNLNYLDSPP
;
A
#
# COMPACT_ATOMS: atom_id res chain seq x y z
N MET A 1 0.31 -22.33 -20.24
CA MET A 1 -0.40 -21.94 -19.87
C MET A 1 -0.90 -20.93 -19.65
N PRO A 2 -1.52 -20.44 -19.78
CA PRO A 2 -1.98 -19.38 -19.60
C PRO A 2 -2.54 -19.22 -18.73
N THR A 3 -2.70 -18.87 -18.37
CA THR A 3 -3.27 -18.75 -17.64
C THR A 3 -4.03 -17.89 -17.52
N HIS A 4 -4.72 -18.14 -17.36
CA HIS A 4 -5.59 -17.56 -17.11
C HIS A 4 -5.47 -16.34 -16.75
N GLY A 5 -6.03 -16.03 -16.87
CA GLY A 5 -6.16 -14.89 -16.45
C GLY A 5 -5.15 -13.99 -16.75
N GLU A 6 -4.31 -14.40 -17.42
CA GLU A 6 -3.39 -13.64 -17.68
C GLU A 6 -3.67 -12.72 -18.62
N ALA A 7 -4.23 -11.75 -18.31
CA ALA A 7 -4.35 -10.65 -19.12
C ALA A 7 -2.99 -10.16 -19.43
N THR A 8 -2.64 -10.15 -20.62
CA THR A 8 -1.37 -9.61 -21.04
C THR A 8 -1.47 -8.10 -21.08
N LEU A 9 -0.65 -7.43 -20.29
CA LEU A 9 -0.59 -5.97 -20.32
C LEU A 9 0.14 -5.50 -21.57
N THR A 10 -0.39 -4.48 -22.22
CA THR A 10 0.33 -3.83 -23.30
C THR A 10 1.44 -2.95 -22.71
N GLU A 11 2.40 -2.58 -23.54
CA GLU A 11 3.47 -1.66 -23.09
C GLU A 11 2.90 -0.33 -22.62
N ALA A 12 1.87 0.18 -23.29
CA ALA A 12 1.22 1.42 -22.90
C ALA A 12 0.55 1.32 -21.56
N GLU A 13 -0.13 0.19 -21.30
CA GLU A 13 -0.78 -0.04 -20.01
C GLU A 13 0.24 -0.19 -18.89
N LEU A 14 1.31 -0.92 -19.14
CA LEU A 14 2.38 -1.09 -18.16
C LEU A 14 3.01 0.24 -17.82
N LYS A 15 3.32 1.07 -18.84
CA LYS A 15 3.87 2.40 -18.60
C LYS A 15 2.93 3.26 -17.78
N LYS A 16 1.63 3.20 -18.07
CA LYS A 16 0.63 3.96 -17.31
C LYS A 16 0.64 3.57 -15.84
N HIS A 17 0.70 2.27 -15.55
CA HIS A 17 0.74 1.80 -14.17
C HIS A 17 2.03 2.18 -13.46
N LEU A 18 3.16 2.10 -14.16
CA LEU A 18 4.45 2.51 -13.59
C LEU A 18 4.48 4.00 -13.32
N ASP A 19 3.96 4.82 -14.23
CA ASP A 19 3.87 6.26 -14.02
C ASP A 19 2.98 6.60 -12.83
N ALA A 20 1.85 5.91 -12.69
CA ALA A 20 0.95 6.10 -11.55
C ALA A 20 1.64 5.72 -10.25
N ALA A 21 2.36 4.60 -10.23
CA ALA A 21 3.11 4.17 -9.05
C ALA A 21 4.19 5.16 -8.65
N GLU A 22 4.81 5.82 -9.61
CA GLU A 22 5.82 6.83 -9.35
C GLU A 22 5.21 8.13 -8.82
N LYS A 23 4.04 8.50 -9.32
CA LYS A 23 3.37 9.74 -8.93
C LYS A 23 2.63 9.65 -7.60
N SER A 24 2.08 8.47 -7.27
CA SER A 24 1.24 8.30 -6.10
C SER A 24 1.87 8.77 -4.78
N PRO A 25 3.13 8.43 -4.47
CA PRO A 25 3.73 8.92 -3.23
C PRO A 25 3.78 10.44 -3.16
N LYS A 26 4.06 11.11 -4.28
CA LYS A 26 4.13 12.57 -4.33
C LYS A 26 2.76 13.20 -4.16
N GLU A 27 1.74 12.61 -4.77
CA GLU A 27 0.37 13.07 -4.64
C GLU A 27 -0.15 12.91 -3.23
N ILE A 28 0.16 11.78 -2.59
CA ILE A 28 -0.22 11.51 -1.21
C ILE A 28 0.48 12.50 -0.28
N ALA A 29 1.77 12.71 -0.45
CA ALA A 29 2.53 13.66 0.35
C ALA A 29 1.95 15.07 0.22
N ALA A 30 1.59 15.47 -0.98
CA ALA A 30 0.98 16.77 -1.21
C ALA A 30 -0.40 16.87 -0.55
N ALA A 31 -1.18 15.82 -0.63
CA ALA A 31 -2.53 15.81 -0.06
C ALA A 31 -2.52 15.93 1.47
N VAL A 32 -1.51 15.36 2.14
CA VAL A 32 -1.47 15.37 3.60
C VAL A 32 -0.59 16.45 4.20
N SER A 33 0.19 17.14 3.40
CA SER A 33 1.20 18.08 3.88
C SER A 33 0.65 19.25 4.69
N GLY A 34 -0.58 19.63 4.49
CA GLY A 34 -1.19 20.74 5.23
C GLY A 34 -2.14 20.31 6.34
N LEU A 35 -2.24 19.01 6.60
CA LEU A 35 -3.20 18.54 7.59
C LEU A 35 -2.70 18.74 9.02
N SER A 36 -3.61 19.17 9.88
CA SER A 36 -3.32 19.30 11.31
C SER A 36 -3.22 17.92 11.95
N ASN A 37 -2.64 17.88 13.15
CA ASN A 37 -2.59 16.64 13.91
C ASN A 37 -3.98 16.08 14.17
N GLU A 38 -4.96 16.95 14.42
CA GLU A 38 -6.34 16.54 14.61
C GLU A 38 -6.92 15.89 13.36
N ALA A 39 -6.65 16.47 12.19
CA ALA A 39 -7.13 15.93 10.92
C ALA A 39 -6.51 14.56 10.62
N LEU A 40 -5.22 14.39 10.94
CA LEU A 40 -4.52 13.13 10.75
C LEU A 40 -5.08 12.00 11.61
N HIS A 41 -5.61 12.33 12.79
CA HIS A 41 -6.15 11.36 13.73
C HIS A 41 -7.66 11.22 13.68
N TYR A 42 -8.34 12.01 12.85
CA TYR A 42 -9.79 11.99 12.80
C TYR A 42 -10.32 10.65 12.27
N LYS A 43 -11.26 10.07 13.00
CA LYS A 43 -11.94 8.84 12.60
C LYS A 43 -13.43 9.12 12.47
N PRO A 44 -14.02 8.86 11.28
CA PRO A 44 -15.48 9.00 11.11
C PRO A 44 -16.26 8.09 12.05
N SER A 45 -15.71 6.93 12.39
CA SER A 45 -16.25 6.01 13.38
C SER A 45 -15.09 5.20 13.95
N PRO A 46 -15.27 4.54 15.12
CA PRO A 46 -14.19 3.75 15.73
C PRO A 46 -13.64 2.63 14.85
N GLU A 47 -14.46 2.10 13.93
CA GLU A 47 -14.04 1.01 13.06
C GLU A 47 -13.31 1.49 11.80
N LYS A 48 -13.33 2.77 11.53
CA LYS A 48 -12.71 3.30 10.31
C LYS A 48 -11.33 3.86 10.61
N TRP A 49 -10.44 3.69 9.64
CA TRP A 49 -9.09 4.19 9.77
C TRP A 49 -9.02 5.70 9.58
N CYS A 50 -8.13 6.34 10.31
CA CYS A 50 -7.78 7.73 10.07
C CYS A 50 -6.66 7.82 9.03
N VAL A 51 -6.29 9.04 8.66
CA VAL A 51 -5.25 9.27 7.64
C VAL A 51 -3.92 8.64 8.04
N LEU A 52 -3.50 8.75 9.30
CA LEU A 52 -2.24 8.14 9.75
C LEU A 52 -2.23 6.64 9.59
N GLU A 53 -3.33 5.97 9.89
CA GLU A 53 -3.42 4.53 9.72
C GLU A 53 -3.35 4.13 8.24
N ILE A 54 -3.98 4.89 7.38
CA ILE A 54 -3.91 4.67 5.94
C ILE A 54 -2.49 4.84 5.43
N LEU A 55 -1.78 5.89 5.87
CA LEU A 55 -0.40 6.11 5.48
C LEU A 55 0.51 4.97 5.93
N GLY A 56 0.32 4.49 7.15
CA GLY A 56 1.07 3.34 7.66
C GLY A 56 0.81 2.10 6.83
N HIS A 57 -0.45 1.86 6.50
CA HIS A 57 -0.85 0.73 5.66
C HIS A 57 -0.21 0.83 4.26
N LEU A 58 -0.20 2.01 3.66
CA LEU A 58 0.40 2.20 2.34
C LEU A 58 1.91 1.94 2.36
N ALA A 59 2.59 2.35 3.42
CA ALA A 59 4.01 2.06 3.57
C ALA A 59 4.26 0.55 3.67
N ASP A 60 3.45 -0.15 4.44
CA ASP A 60 3.55 -1.60 4.58
C ASP A 60 3.25 -2.33 3.28
N VAL A 61 2.24 -1.86 2.54
CA VAL A 61 1.89 -2.43 1.24
C VAL A 61 3.06 -2.35 0.27
N GLU A 62 3.79 -1.25 0.28
CA GLU A 62 4.95 -1.08 -0.57
C GLU A 62 6.02 -2.14 -0.27
N ILE A 63 6.30 -2.36 1.00
CA ILE A 63 7.25 -3.37 1.45
C ILE A 63 6.78 -4.79 1.09
N ILE A 64 5.52 -5.07 1.40
CA ILE A 64 4.93 -6.40 1.19
C ILE A 64 4.90 -6.75 -0.30
N TYR A 65 4.46 -5.83 -1.14
CA TYR A 65 4.37 -6.09 -2.57
C TYR A 65 5.74 -6.21 -3.22
N GLY A 66 6.71 -5.43 -2.75
CA GLY A 66 8.09 -5.58 -3.20
C GLY A 66 8.64 -6.97 -2.90
N TYR A 67 8.37 -7.48 -1.70
CA TYR A 67 8.78 -8.82 -1.30
C TYR A 67 8.05 -9.89 -2.12
N ARG A 68 6.73 -9.76 -2.26
CA ARG A 68 5.91 -10.71 -3.03
C ARG A 68 6.34 -10.78 -4.49
N LEU A 69 6.66 -9.63 -5.07
CA LEU A 69 7.14 -9.59 -6.46
C LEU A 69 8.45 -10.36 -6.57
N ARG A 70 9.36 -10.17 -5.62
CA ARG A 70 10.62 -10.91 -5.61
C ARG A 70 10.41 -12.40 -5.45
N GLN A 71 9.48 -12.80 -4.60
CA GLN A 71 9.12 -14.21 -4.45
C GLN A 71 8.63 -14.81 -5.77
N MET A 72 7.74 -14.10 -6.45
CA MET A 72 7.18 -14.58 -7.71
C MET A 72 8.23 -14.71 -8.81
N LEU A 73 9.24 -13.85 -8.79
CA LEU A 73 10.29 -13.88 -9.80
C LEU A 73 11.42 -14.86 -9.46
N ALA A 74 11.70 -15.08 -8.21
CA ALA A 74 12.86 -15.85 -7.77
C ALA A 74 12.53 -17.28 -7.33
N ASP A 75 11.37 -17.48 -6.74
CA ASP A 75 11.02 -18.79 -6.18
C ASP A 75 10.30 -19.67 -7.19
N THR A 76 10.56 -20.97 -7.14
CA THR A 76 9.90 -21.91 -8.03
C THR A 76 8.40 -22.05 -7.74
N LYS A 77 8.05 -22.09 -6.47
CA LYS A 77 6.66 -22.20 -6.02
C LYS A 77 6.44 -21.23 -4.87
N PRO A 78 6.26 -19.95 -5.16
CA PRO A 78 6.10 -18.98 -4.09
C PRO A 78 4.80 -19.18 -3.32
N VAL A 79 4.88 -19.07 -2.01
CA VAL A 79 3.72 -19.11 -1.13
C VAL A 79 3.48 -17.69 -0.65
N ILE A 80 2.35 -17.11 -1.05
CA ILE A 80 2.01 -15.75 -0.68
C ILE A 80 1.13 -15.80 0.56
N ALA A 81 1.68 -15.39 1.69
CA ALA A 81 0.97 -15.38 2.94
C ALA A 81 0.01 -14.19 3.02
N PRO A 82 -1.19 -14.39 3.59
CA PRO A 82 -2.09 -13.26 3.80
C PRO A 82 -1.59 -12.36 4.93
N ILE A 83 -2.02 -11.10 4.91
CA ILE A 83 -1.64 -10.12 5.90
C ILE A 83 -2.89 -9.67 6.64
N ASP A 84 -2.82 -9.67 7.97
CA ASP A 84 -3.87 -9.09 8.81
C ASP A 84 -3.58 -7.60 8.97
N GLN A 85 -4.19 -6.78 8.15
CA GLN A 85 -3.95 -5.35 8.11
C GLN A 85 -4.28 -4.64 9.42
N ASP A 86 -5.34 -5.06 10.09
CA ASP A 86 -5.75 -4.44 11.35
C ASP A 86 -4.77 -4.76 12.48
N ALA A 87 -4.27 -5.99 12.52
CA ALA A 87 -3.25 -6.37 13.48
C ALA A 87 -1.97 -5.56 13.28
N TRP A 88 -1.57 -5.35 12.04
CA TRP A 88 -0.38 -4.55 11.72
C TRP A 88 -0.58 -3.11 12.15
N ALA A 89 -1.75 -2.54 11.89
CA ALA A 89 -2.05 -1.16 12.29
C ALA A 89 -1.96 -0.98 13.79
N ARG A 90 -2.47 -1.95 14.56
CA ARG A 90 -2.41 -1.90 16.02
C ARG A 90 -0.98 -2.10 16.53
N ASN A 91 -0.32 -3.13 16.05
CA ASN A 91 0.97 -3.57 16.61
C ASN A 91 2.14 -2.69 16.18
N LEU A 92 2.02 -2.03 15.04
CA LEU A 92 3.02 -1.08 14.56
C LEU A 92 2.73 0.36 14.99
N ASN A 93 1.64 0.56 15.72
CA ASN A 93 1.28 1.88 16.26
C ASN A 93 1.24 2.98 15.21
N TYR A 94 0.47 2.79 14.15
CA TYR A 94 0.36 3.79 13.09
C TYR A 94 -0.08 5.16 13.62
N LEU A 95 -0.91 5.17 14.68
CA LEU A 95 -1.41 6.42 15.25
C LEU A 95 -0.31 7.27 15.89
N ASP A 96 0.80 6.65 16.27
CA ASP A 96 1.92 7.35 16.89
C ASP A 96 3.05 7.63 15.89
N SER A 97 2.89 7.20 14.64
CA SER A 97 3.91 7.42 13.64
C SER A 97 3.81 8.82 13.05
N PRO A 98 4.92 9.49 12.73
CA PRO A 98 4.86 10.75 12.00
C PRO A 98 4.40 10.48 10.58
N PRO A 99 3.67 11.39 9.99
CA PRO A 99 3.19 11.23 8.61
C PRO A 99 4.29 11.26 7.57
#